data_caf4af7753435d0949be68faf9b6b7cd
#
_entry.id   caf4af7753435d0949be68faf9b6b7cd
#
_cell.length_a   1.000
_cell.length_b   1.000
_cell.length_c   1.000
_cell.angle_alpha   90.00
_cell.angle_beta   90.00
_cell.angle_gamma   90.00
#
_symmetry.space_group_name_H-M   'P 1'
#
loop_
_entity.id
_entity.type
_entity.pdbx_description
1 polymer ?
#
loop_
_entity_poly.entity_id
_entity_poly.type
_entity_poly.pdbx_seq_one_letter_code
_entity_poly.pdbx_strand_id
1 'polypeptide(L)'
;MKILFVGINPHYGSFNRGIPFSNNKMFWYLLRRSGSIDEREEDLRDDKMLRQIYLRRFSQVYGYGFMNIIDRPTRVVSELKKGEEGPGRKRIVRVVGKYRPQMVCFIGKVAYEKFTGTRDFDFGWQPNIMASKVYVMHFPIRGEAVVRIRELQKLLNQ
;
A
#
# COMPACT_ATOMS: atom_id res chain seq x y z
N MET A 1 -10.29 10.52 3.75
CA MET A 1 -9.02 9.80 3.43
C MET A 1 -8.63 10.14 2.01
N LYS A 2 -7.37 10.49 1.79
CA LYS A 2 -6.87 10.84 0.46
C LYS A 2 -6.54 9.58 -0.36
N ILE A 3 -5.66 8.73 0.18
CA ILE A 3 -5.27 7.48 -0.47
C ILE A 3 -5.31 6.33 0.53
N LEU A 4 -5.93 5.22 0.15
CA LEU A 4 -5.81 3.93 0.82
C LEU A 4 -4.82 3.08 0.04
N PHE A 5 -3.68 2.79 0.64
CA PHE A 5 -2.71 1.85 0.09
C PHE A 5 -3.07 0.42 0.50
N VAL A 6 -3.05 -0.51 -0.46
CA VAL A 6 -3.40 -1.91 -0.23
C VAL A 6 -2.25 -2.81 -0.64
N GLY A 7 -1.69 -3.52 0.33
CA GLY A 7 -0.67 -4.55 0.13
C GLY A 7 -1.27 -5.96 0.16
N ILE A 8 -0.42 -6.95 -0.07
CA ILE A 8 -0.80 -8.37 -0.06
C ILE A 8 -0.94 -8.85 1.39
N ASN A 9 0.19 -8.95 2.07
CA ASN A 9 0.30 -9.37 3.46
C ASN A 9 1.64 -8.89 4.04
N PRO A 10 1.79 -8.81 5.37
CA PRO A 10 3.05 -8.37 5.96
C PRO A 10 4.13 -9.46 5.88
N HIS A 11 5.39 -9.04 5.74
CA HIS A 11 6.52 -9.87 6.11
C HIS A 11 6.61 -9.95 7.66
N TYR A 12 7.19 -11.03 8.19
CA TYR A 12 7.34 -11.19 9.65
C TYR A 12 7.99 -9.98 10.34
N GLY A 13 9.05 -9.42 9.73
CA GLY A 13 9.72 -8.26 10.29
C GLY A 13 8.81 -7.04 10.39
N SER A 14 8.03 -6.76 9.36
CA SER A 14 7.06 -5.66 9.37
C SER A 14 5.93 -5.90 10.36
N PHE A 15 5.43 -7.12 10.44
CA PHE A 15 4.40 -7.53 11.39
C PHE A 15 4.87 -7.33 12.84
N ASN A 16 6.07 -7.81 13.16
CA ASN A 16 6.64 -7.70 14.51
C ASN A 16 6.90 -6.25 14.92
N ARG A 17 7.28 -5.37 13.97
CA ARG A 17 7.45 -3.93 14.23
C ARG A 17 6.13 -3.19 14.31
N GLY A 18 5.04 -3.75 13.77
CA GLY A 18 3.77 -3.06 13.65
C GLY A 18 3.80 -1.88 12.67
N ILE A 19 4.71 -1.91 11.69
CA ILE A 19 4.89 -0.85 10.68
C ILE A 19 4.86 -1.50 9.30
N PRO A 20 3.94 -1.12 8.41
CA PRO A 20 3.89 -1.66 7.06
C PRO A 20 5.17 -1.32 6.29
N PHE A 21 5.65 -2.26 5.46
CA PHE A 21 6.85 -2.09 4.62
C PHE A 21 8.10 -1.68 5.38
N SER A 22 8.28 -2.14 6.62
CA SER A 22 9.47 -1.80 7.43
C SER A 22 10.56 -2.86 7.36
N ASN A 23 10.28 -4.06 6.86
CA ASN A 23 11.31 -5.07 6.62
C ASN A 23 12.21 -4.67 5.43
N ASN A 24 11.63 -4.09 4.39
CA ASN A 24 12.32 -3.35 3.36
C ASN A 24 11.61 -1.99 3.22
N LYS A 25 12.33 -0.92 3.50
CA LYS A 25 11.75 0.42 3.62
C LYS A 25 11.63 1.19 2.30
N MET A 26 11.84 0.53 1.16
CA MET A 26 11.81 1.20 -0.14
C MET A 26 10.49 1.94 -0.39
N PHE A 27 9.33 1.38 0.03
CA PHE A 27 8.05 2.07 -0.07
C PHE A 27 8.07 3.45 0.61
N TRP A 28 8.62 3.53 1.81
CA TRP A 28 8.75 4.79 2.55
C TRP A 28 9.67 5.78 1.86
N TYR A 29 10.80 5.30 1.33
CA TYR A 29 11.73 6.15 0.58
C TYR A 29 11.11 6.67 -0.72
N LEU A 30 10.31 5.86 -1.41
CA LEU A 30 9.60 6.28 -2.61
C LEU A 30 8.51 7.31 -2.29
N LEU A 31 7.79 7.17 -1.18
CA LEU A 31 6.86 8.19 -0.70
C LEU A 31 7.58 9.52 -0.48
N ARG A 32 8.74 9.50 0.14
CA ARG A 32 9.55 10.70 0.34
C ARG A 32 10.03 11.32 -0.97
N ARG A 33 10.59 10.51 -1.84
CA ARG A 33 11.15 10.97 -3.13
C ARG A 33 10.09 11.48 -4.10
N SER A 34 8.89 10.96 -4.02
CA SER A 34 7.75 11.44 -4.81
C SER A 34 7.12 12.74 -4.27
N GLY A 35 7.50 13.16 -3.08
CA GLY A 35 6.85 14.28 -2.38
C GLY A 35 5.54 13.92 -1.70
N SER A 36 5.23 12.62 -1.59
CA SER A 36 4.02 12.17 -0.89
C SER A 36 4.09 12.39 0.61
N ILE A 37 5.29 12.38 1.18
CA ILE A 37 5.59 12.72 2.58
C ILE A 37 6.82 13.63 2.65
N ASP A 38 6.96 14.37 3.75
CA ASP A 38 8.02 15.39 3.93
C ASP A 38 9.18 14.92 4.81
N GLU A 39 9.06 13.77 5.47
CA GLU A 39 10.05 13.26 6.41
C GLU A 39 11.41 13.06 5.73
N ARG A 40 12.49 13.30 6.48
CA ARG A 40 13.85 13.04 6.02
C ARG A 40 14.11 11.54 5.92
N GLU A 41 14.91 11.09 4.96
CA GLU A 41 15.26 9.67 4.83
C GLU A 41 15.93 9.12 6.10
N GLU A 42 16.72 9.93 6.80
CA GLU A 42 17.35 9.57 8.08
C GLU A 42 16.31 9.14 9.13
N ASP A 43 15.20 9.87 9.23
CA ASP A 43 14.11 9.56 10.16
C ASP A 43 13.35 8.30 9.73
N LEU A 44 13.23 8.06 8.43
CA LEU A 44 12.60 6.83 7.91
C LEU A 44 13.47 5.59 8.15
N ARG A 45 14.79 5.73 8.19
CA ARG A 45 15.71 4.63 8.49
C ARG A 45 15.62 4.16 9.93
N ASP A 46 15.32 5.05 10.84
CA ASP A 46 15.17 4.75 12.27
C ASP A 46 13.80 4.15 12.54
N ASP A 47 13.75 2.91 13.01
CA ASP A 47 12.48 2.20 13.25
C ASP A 47 11.57 2.91 14.26
N LYS A 48 12.15 3.51 15.28
CA LYS A 48 11.41 4.23 16.32
C LYS A 48 10.76 5.50 15.74
N MET A 49 11.49 6.25 14.94
CA MET A 49 10.98 7.44 14.25
C MET A 49 9.93 7.05 13.20
N LEU A 50 10.20 6.04 12.40
CA LEU A 50 9.26 5.55 11.40
C LEU A 50 7.93 5.12 12.02
N ARG A 51 7.97 4.44 13.16
CA ARG A 51 6.76 4.06 13.90
C ARG A 51 5.95 5.28 14.31
N GLN A 52 6.59 6.33 14.81
CA GLN A 52 5.90 7.58 15.18
C GLN A 52 5.31 8.28 13.96
N ILE A 53 6.03 8.32 12.85
CA ILE A 53 5.56 8.87 11.58
C ILE A 53 4.31 8.11 11.12
N TYR A 54 4.36 6.79 11.10
CA TYR A 54 3.23 5.95 10.71
C TYR A 54 2.00 6.16 11.61
N LEU A 55 2.18 6.12 12.92
CA LEU A 55 1.07 6.20 13.89
C LEU A 55 0.46 7.60 13.98
N ARG A 56 1.23 8.66 13.80
CA ARG A 56 0.80 10.04 14.07
C ARG A 56 0.62 10.90 12.82
N ARG A 57 1.40 10.67 11.78
CA ARG A 57 1.43 11.57 10.61
C ARG A 57 0.80 10.96 9.35
N PHE A 58 0.94 9.67 9.15
CA PHE A 58 0.48 8.98 7.93
C PHE A 58 -1.01 9.24 7.66
N SER A 59 -1.84 9.07 8.66
CA SER A 59 -3.29 9.33 8.55
C SER A 59 -3.64 10.79 8.82
N GLN A 60 -3.14 11.37 9.92
CA GLN A 60 -3.60 12.68 10.40
C GLN A 60 -3.06 13.85 9.58
N VAL A 61 -1.82 13.76 9.09
CA VAL A 61 -1.20 14.84 8.32
C VAL A 61 -1.41 14.63 6.83
N TYR A 62 -1.14 13.42 6.33
CA TYR A 62 -1.17 13.15 4.89
C TYR A 62 -2.51 12.60 4.40
N GLY A 63 -3.37 12.14 5.30
CA GLY A 63 -4.66 11.56 4.93
C GLY A 63 -4.54 10.19 4.27
N TYR A 64 -3.46 9.44 4.54
CA TYR A 64 -3.24 8.12 4.01
C TYR A 64 -3.74 7.04 4.95
N GLY A 65 -4.18 5.94 4.38
CA GLY A 65 -4.47 4.71 5.09
C GLY A 65 -3.68 3.55 4.49
N PHE A 66 -3.50 2.51 5.26
CA PHE A 66 -2.86 1.29 4.80
C PHE A 66 -3.60 0.07 5.32
N MET A 67 -3.75 -0.94 4.45
CA MET A 67 -4.23 -2.25 4.84
C MET A 67 -3.64 -3.34 3.95
N ASN A 68 -3.59 -4.56 4.45
CA ASN A 68 -3.27 -5.74 3.66
C ASN A 68 -4.56 -6.53 3.34
N ILE A 69 -4.56 -7.23 2.22
CA ILE A 69 -5.65 -8.17 1.89
C ILE A 69 -5.65 -9.33 2.88
N ILE A 70 -4.47 -9.80 3.27
CA ILE A 70 -4.28 -10.91 4.20
C ILE A 70 -3.46 -10.40 5.38
N ASP A 71 -3.94 -10.62 6.61
CA ASP A 71 -3.25 -10.15 7.81
C ASP A 71 -2.14 -11.10 8.28
N ARG A 72 -2.20 -12.37 7.88
CA ARG A 72 -1.22 -13.38 8.28
C ARG A 72 0.16 -13.08 7.69
N PRO A 73 1.21 -12.93 8.52
CA PRO A 73 2.55 -12.69 8.02
C PRO A 73 3.15 -13.96 7.38
N THR A 74 3.97 -13.75 6.34
CA THR A 74 4.76 -14.78 5.69
C THR A 74 6.12 -14.23 5.30
N ARG A 75 7.05 -15.09 4.94
CA ARG A 75 8.34 -14.67 4.37
C ARG A 75 8.19 -14.31 2.90
N VAL A 76 7.44 -15.12 2.16
CA VAL A 76 7.19 -14.95 0.74
C VAL A 76 5.71 -15.20 0.42
N VAL A 77 5.24 -14.60 -0.68
CA VAL A 77 3.82 -14.68 -1.08
C VAL A 77 3.37 -16.10 -1.39
N SER A 78 4.28 -16.97 -1.86
CA SER A 78 3.96 -18.37 -2.17
C SER A 78 3.53 -19.21 -0.95
N GLU A 79 3.78 -18.75 0.26
CA GLU A 79 3.31 -19.39 1.49
C GLU A 79 1.82 -19.14 1.79
N LEU A 80 1.20 -18.20 1.07
CA LEU A 80 -0.23 -17.91 1.20
C LEU A 80 -1.08 -19.05 0.60
N LYS A 81 -2.18 -19.37 1.26
CA LYS A 81 -3.08 -20.44 0.84
C LYS A 81 -4.13 -19.91 -0.14
N LYS A 82 -4.53 -20.76 -1.09
CA LYS A 82 -5.62 -20.44 -2.03
C LYS A 82 -6.91 -20.13 -1.25
N GLY A 83 -7.55 -19.01 -1.60
CA GLY A 83 -8.80 -18.57 -0.95
C GLY A 83 -8.62 -17.81 0.35
N GLU A 84 -7.40 -17.69 0.88
CA GLU A 84 -7.11 -16.97 2.11
C GLU A 84 -7.47 -15.47 2.03
N GLU A 85 -7.49 -14.92 0.82
CA GLU A 85 -7.83 -13.53 0.55
C GLU A 85 -9.33 -13.20 0.66
N GLY A 86 -10.21 -14.18 0.73
CA GLY A 86 -11.68 -13.98 0.70
C GLY A 86 -12.18 -12.99 1.75
N PRO A 87 -11.87 -13.16 3.06
CA PRO A 87 -12.26 -12.19 4.08
C PRO A 87 -11.67 -10.79 3.86
N GLY A 88 -10.46 -10.72 3.32
CA GLY A 88 -9.77 -9.47 3.01
C GLY A 88 -10.46 -8.66 1.92
N ARG A 89 -10.96 -9.32 0.87
CA ARG A 89 -11.74 -8.66 -0.18
C ARG A 89 -12.95 -7.92 0.40
N LYS A 90 -13.71 -8.60 1.24
CA LYS A 90 -14.89 -8.03 1.92
C LYS A 90 -14.50 -6.86 2.83
N ARG A 91 -13.39 -7.00 3.54
CA ARG A 91 -12.88 -5.95 4.42
C ARG A 91 -12.48 -4.71 3.64
N ILE A 92 -11.82 -4.84 2.50
CA ILE A 92 -11.44 -3.71 1.64
C ILE A 92 -12.70 -2.95 1.20
N VAL A 93 -13.70 -3.64 0.68
CA VAL A 93 -14.95 -3.01 0.24
C VAL A 93 -15.62 -2.25 1.40
N ARG A 94 -15.64 -2.85 2.58
CA ARG A 94 -16.19 -2.21 3.79
C ARG A 94 -15.41 -0.95 4.19
N VAL A 95 -14.09 -1.01 4.16
CA VAL A 95 -13.21 0.12 4.48
C VAL A 95 -13.41 1.25 3.47
N VAL A 96 -13.45 0.93 2.17
CA VAL A 96 -13.71 1.91 1.11
C VAL A 96 -15.07 2.57 1.30
N GLY A 97 -16.12 1.81 1.59
CA GLY A 97 -17.46 2.34 1.85
C GLY A 97 -17.51 3.24 3.08
N LYS A 98 -16.82 2.88 4.15
CA LYS A 98 -16.79 3.64 5.41
C LYS A 98 -15.98 4.92 5.32
N TYR A 99 -14.75 4.84 4.84
CA TYR A 99 -13.80 5.96 4.87
C TYR A 99 -13.77 6.78 3.58
N ARG A 100 -14.37 6.29 2.51
CA ARG A 100 -14.50 6.95 1.20
C ARG A 100 -13.19 7.59 0.74
N PRO A 101 -12.10 6.82 0.61
CA PRO A 101 -10.85 7.37 0.11
C PRO A 101 -11.07 7.93 -1.29
N GLN A 102 -10.37 9.01 -1.63
CA GLN A 102 -10.39 9.52 -2.99
C GLN A 102 -9.81 8.50 -3.97
N MET A 103 -8.77 7.81 -3.52
CA MET A 103 -8.09 6.78 -4.30
C MET A 103 -7.78 5.53 -3.47
N VAL A 104 -7.79 4.38 -4.12
CA VAL A 104 -7.27 3.11 -3.60
C VAL A 104 -6.11 2.71 -4.49
N CYS A 105 -4.92 2.60 -3.90
CA CYS A 105 -3.70 2.22 -4.60
C CYS A 105 -3.27 0.82 -4.19
N PHE A 106 -3.41 -0.15 -5.10
CA PHE A 106 -2.90 -1.50 -4.88
C PHE A 106 -1.40 -1.54 -5.18
N ILE A 107 -0.64 -2.05 -4.23
CA ILE A 107 0.82 -2.11 -4.31
C ILE A 107 1.24 -3.43 -4.94
N GLY A 108 1.40 -3.41 -6.25
CA GLY A 108 1.76 -4.56 -7.07
C GLY A 108 0.55 -5.30 -7.66
N LYS A 109 0.80 -5.98 -8.78
CA LYS A 109 -0.23 -6.76 -9.50
C LYS A 109 -0.82 -7.88 -8.64
N VAL A 110 -0.02 -8.55 -7.82
CA VAL A 110 -0.49 -9.67 -7.00
C VAL A 110 -1.57 -9.21 -6.01
N ALA A 111 -1.41 -8.01 -5.42
CA ALA A 111 -2.42 -7.47 -4.53
C ALA A 111 -3.76 -7.27 -5.24
N TYR A 112 -3.75 -6.68 -6.42
CA TYR A 112 -4.97 -6.44 -7.19
C TYR A 112 -5.58 -7.74 -7.73
N GLU A 113 -4.76 -8.68 -8.19
CA GLU A 113 -5.20 -10.03 -8.59
C GLU A 113 -5.96 -10.74 -7.46
N LYS A 114 -5.41 -10.70 -6.25
CA LYS A 114 -6.08 -11.29 -5.08
C LYS A 114 -7.39 -10.59 -4.72
N PHE A 115 -7.48 -9.30 -4.97
CA PHE A 115 -8.72 -8.55 -4.76
C PHE A 115 -9.78 -8.88 -5.81
N THR A 116 -9.43 -8.91 -7.10
CA THR A 116 -10.38 -9.13 -8.19
C THR A 116 -10.64 -10.60 -8.49
N GLY A 117 -9.67 -11.47 -8.24
CA GLY A 117 -9.70 -12.88 -8.64
C GLY A 117 -9.34 -13.12 -10.10
N THR A 118 -8.86 -12.11 -10.83
CA THR A 118 -8.45 -12.22 -12.23
C THR A 118 -7.05 -11.65 -12.45
N ARG A 119 -6.37 -12.14 -13.49
CA ARG A 119 -5.10 -11.60 -13.99
C ARG A 119 -5.27 -10.72 -15.23
N ASP A 120 -6.49 -10.56 -15.69
CA ASP A 120 -6.80 -9.80 -16.90
C ASP A 120 -6.86 -8.29 -16.61
N PHE A 121 -5.71 -7.72 -16.30
CA PHE A 121 -5.52 -6.29 -16.10
C PHE A 121 -4.05 -5.92 -16.28
N ASP A 122 -3.80 -4.63 -16.43
CA ASP A 122 -2.44 -4.07 -16.47
C ASP A 122 -2.21 -3.09 -15.33
N PHE A 123 -0.97 -2.59 -15.17
CA PHE A 123 -0.68 -1.50 -14.24
C PHE A 123 -1.47 -0.23 -14.62
N GLY A 124 -1.62 0.66 -13.67
CA GLY A 124 -2.28 1.95 -13.87
C GLY A 124 -3.71 1.98 -13.37
N TRP A 125 -4.51 2.84 -13.98
CA TRP A 125 -5.89 3.06 -13.60
C TRP A 125 -6.78 1.85 -13.89
N GLN A 126 -7.66 1.55 -12.95
CA GLN A 126 -8.61 0.44 -13.00
C GLN A 126 -10.04 0.97 -12.80
N PRO A 127 -11.06 0.13 -13.02
CA PRO A 127 -12.44 0.51 -12.67
C PRO A 127 -12.55 0.92 -11.20
N ASN A 128 -13.37 1.93 -10.94
CA ASN A 128 -13.57 2.45 -9.58
C ASN A 128 -14.14 1.38 -8.64
N ILE A 129 -13.78 1.48 -7.38
CA ILE A 129 -14.48 0.80 -6.28
C ILE A 129 -15.40 1.85 -5.66
N MET A 130 -16.71 1.72 -5.88
CA MET A 130 -17.69 2.76 -5.52
C MET A 130 -17.26 4.11 -6.12
N ALA A 131 -17.11 5.17 -5.32
CA ALA A 131 -16.67 6.48 -5.78
C ALA A 131 -15.14 6.66 -5.79
N SER A 132 -14.39 5.67 -5.30
CA SER A 132 -12.92 5.76 -5.21
C SER A 132 -12.26 5.38 -6.52
N LYS A 133 -11.37 6.23 -7.01
CA LYS A 133 -10.48 5.88 -8.15
C LYS A 133 -9.54 4.77 -7.73
N VAL A 134 -9.21 3.86 -8.63
CA VAL A 134 -8.34 2.70 -8.33
C VAL A 134 -7.12 2.72 -9.23
N TYR A 135 -5.97 2.51 -8.63
CA TYR A 135 -4.67 2.43 -9.32
C TYR A 135 -3.89 1.21 -8.88
N VAL A 136 -3.25 0.53 -9.82
CA VAL A 136 -2.31 -0.56 -9.56
C VAL A 136 -0.90 -0.07 -9.86
N MET A 137 -0.09 0.11 -8.83
CA MET A 137 1.30 0.54 -8.97
C MET A 137 2.26 -0.65 -9.02
N HIS A 138 3.44 -0.41 -9.57
CA HIS A 138 4.51 -1.40 -9.52
C HIS A 138 4.97 -1.63 -8.08
N PHE A 139 5.31 -2.88 -7.76
CA PHE A 139 5.80 -3.24 -6.44
C PHE A 139 7.12 -2.50 -6.13
N PRO A 140 7.30 -1.94 -4.91
CA PRO A 140 8.38 -0.99 -4.62
C PRO A 140 9.81 -1.53 -4.74
N ILE A 141 10.00 -2.83 -4.50
CA ILE A 141 11.34 -3.40 -4.27
C ILE A 141 12.07 -3.76 -5.56
N ARG A 142 11.34 -4.06 -6.64
CA ARG A 142 11.93 -4.53 -7.91
C ARG A 142 11.76 -3.49 -9.01
N GLY A 143 12.81 -3.34 -9.84
CA GLY A 143 12.80 -2.46 -10.99
C GLY A 143 13.20 -1.01 -10.66
N GLU A 144 13.03 -0.12 -11.61
CA GLU A 144 13.50 1.26 -11.52
C GLU A 144 12.64 2.11 -10.57
N ALA A 145 13.28 2.76 -9.62
CA ALA A 145 12.61 3.64 -8.66
C ALA A 145 11.84 4.78 -9.35
N VAL A 146 12.36 5.31 -10.46
CA VAL A 146 11.74 6.43 -11.19
C VAL A 146 10.31 6.10 -11.65
N VAL A 147 10.03 4.86 -12.04
CA VAL A 147 8.68 4.43 -12.44
C VAL A 147 7.72 4.59 -11.27
N ARG A 148 8.09 4.09 -10.09
CA ARG A 148 7.28 4.13 -8.87
C ARG A 148 7.08 5.56 -8.38
N ILE A 149 8.11 6.37 -8.44
CA ILE A 149 8.05 7.80 -8.08
C ILE A 149 7.03 8.52 -8.97
N ARG A 150 7.09 8.31 -10.27
CA ARG A 150 6.13 8.90 -11.22
C ARG A 150 4.70 8.42 -10.99
N GLU A 151 4.52 7.15 -10.65
CA GLU A 151 3.20 6.61 -10.31
C GLU A 151 2.63 7.31 -9.07
N LEU A 152 3.41 7.44 -8.01
CA LEU A 152 2.99 8.15 -6.79
C LEU A 152 2.69 9.62 -7.06
N GLN A 153 3.49 10.29 -7.89
CA GLN A 153 3.24 11.68 -8.29
C GLN A 153 1.92 11.83 -9.07
N LYS A 154 1.57 10.86 -9.92
CA LYS A 154 0.24 10.85 -10.58
C LYS A 154 -0.90 10.79 -9.58
N LEU A 155 -0.76 10.02 -8.50
CA LEU A 155 -1.78 9.94 -7.47
C LEU A 155 -1.95 11.25 -6.69
N LEU A 156 -0.88 12.01 -6.50
CA LEU A 156 -0.92 13.29 -5.81
C LEU A 156 -1.64 14.38 -6.61
N ASN A 157 -1.61 14.29 -7.93
CA ASN A 157 -2.13 15.30 -8.85
C ASN A 157 -3.58 15.05 -9.31
N GLN A 158 -4.31 14.17 -8.61
CA GLN A 158 -5.72 13.84 -8.93
C GLN A 158 -6.74 14.67 -8.16
#